data_bc94fef1f26436f14cbda948fd0c5a49
#
_entry.id   bc94fef1f26436f14cbda948fd0c5a49
#
_cell.length_a   1.000
_cell.length_b   1.000
_cell.length_c   1.000
_cell.angle_alpha   90.00
_cell.angle_beta   90.00
_cell.angle_gamma   90.00
#
_symmetry.space_group_name_H-M   'P 1'
#
loop_
_entity.id
_entity.type
_entity.pdbx_description
1 polymer ?
#
loop_
_entity_poly.entity_id
_entity_poly.type
_entity_poly.pdbx_seq_one_letter_code
_entity_poly.pdbx_strand_id
1 'polypeptide(L)'
;MSRRLTPALLAGALVAAGLAGCSSDRPAAPAAPPTLATPTPPAATGAPALAGSAPERTFAVGVRQLALTRDGSRKLPVTVWYPAAGATGGAPRKSVDAADGKFPVVMFSHGLGGRPADYAPLLTRWAEAGFVVAAPTFPHTARGGDGNVLDVLNQPADVSYALDAVLRLDATAGDPLRGRLATERVAAAGHSAGGVTTIGLFTAGRDERLDAGVVFAGTALGVGTAFAGAAAPQLFVHGEADEVVEYAAGKAVYEKVPWPKALLSLPKGDHGRALLSDGTSLRVVSDTTVEFLRWTLYGDETAKRRIPTDAARGDIATLDNRL
;
A
#
# COMPACT_ATOMS: atom_id res chain seq x y z
N MET A 1 12.39 47.99 24.94
CA MET A 1 11.01 48.51 25.19
C MET A 1 10.03 47.41 24.95
N SER A 2 9.50 46.91 26.04
CA SER A 2 8.62 45.70 26.11
C SER A 2 7.17 46.15 25.98
N ARG A 3 6.38 45.41 25.16
CA ARG A 3 4.92 45.48 25.29
C ARG A 3 4.38 44.08 25.30
N ARG A 4 3.95 43.66 26.48
CA ARG A 4 3.13 42.46 26.72
C ARG A 4 1.67 42.82 26.42
N LEU A 5 0.95 41.96 25.71
CA LEU A 5 -0.51 42.02 25.57
C LEU A 5 -1.13 40.81 26.28
N THR A 6 -2.00 41.13 27.22
CA THR A 6 -2.78 40.22 28.07
C THR A 6 -4.06 39.75 27.38
N PRO A 7 -4.59 38.55 27.63
CA PRO A 7 -5.87 38.09 27.10
C PRO A 7 -7.05 38.53 27.97
N ALA A 8 -8.14 38.96 27.34
CA ALA A 8 -9.40 39.29 27.97
C ALA A 8 -10.31 38.07 28.13
N LEU A 9 -10.76 37.82 29.35
CA LEU A 9 -11.82 36.93 29.74
C LEU A 9 -13.19 37.56 29.42
N LEU A 10 -14.08 36.81 28.75
CA LEU A 10 -15.51 37.17 28.71
C LEU A 10 -16.29 36.14 29.55
N ALA A 11 -16.87 36.66 30.63
CA ALA A 11 -17.85 35.96 31.45
C ALA A 11 -19.27 36.19 30.86
N GLY A 12 -20.03 35.12 30.64
CA GLY A 12 -21.43 35.20 30.23
C GLY A 12 -22.37 34.80 31.37
N ALA A 13 -23.36 35.62 31.60
CA ALA A 13 -24.28 35.58 32.77
C ALA A 13 -25.37 34.49 32.60
N LEU A 14 -25.66 33.82 33.73
CA LEU A 14 -26.90 33.01 33.96
C LEU A 14 -28.07 33.96 34.20
N VAL A 15 -29.21 33.67 33.57
CA VAL A 15 -30.52 34.17 33.96
C VAL A 15 -31.38 32.98 34.39
N ALA A 16 -31.74 32.96 35.67
CA ALA A 16 -32.73 32.10 36.24
C ALA A 16 -34.09 32.82 36.26
N ALA A 17 -35.15 32.21 35.78
CA ALA A 17 -36.51 32.67 35.98
C ALA A 17 -37.45 31.47 36.32
N GLY A 18 -38.18 31.66 37.31
CA GLY A 18 -38.93 31.02 38.29
C GLY A 18 -40.07 30.10 37.86
N LEU A 19 -40.45 29.31 38.86
CA LEU A 19 -41.51 28.33 38.96
C LEU A 19 -42.93 28.96 38.94
N ALA A 20 -43.85 28.34 38.21
CA ALA A 20 -45.24 28.30 38.57
C ALA A 20 -45.82 26.95 38.13
N GLY A 21 -46.31 26.18 39.08
CA GLY A 21 -46.93 24.88 38.88
C GLY A 21 -48.38 25.01 38.44
N CYS A 22 -48.89 23.96 37.79
CA CYS A 22 -50.27 23.44 37.96
C CYS A 22 -50.42 22.11 37.19
N SER A 23 -50.93 21.13 37.96
CA SER A 23 -51.83 19.99 37.63
C SER A 23 -51.55 19.06 36.47
N SER A 24 -51.28 17.84 36.88
CA SER A 24 -51.64 16.52 36.35
C SER A 24 -52.57 16.44 35.14
N ASP A 25 -51.97 16.08 34.00
CA ASP A 25 -52.53 15.12 33.04
C ASP A 25 -51.34 14.44 32.36
N ARG A 26 -51.22 13.14 32.56
CA ARG A 26 -50.13 12.33 32.08
C ARG A 26 -50.49 11.77 30.71
N PRO A 27 -49.98 12.34 29.60
CA PRO A 27 -50.14 11.69 28.30
C PRO A 27 -49.31 10.39 28.29
N ALA A 28 -49.89 9.34 27.70
CA ALA A 28 -49.20 8.08 27.46
C ALA A 28 -47.88 8.30 26.74
N ALA A 29 -46.83 7.61 27.18
CA ALA A 29 -45.52 7.65 26.55
C ALA A 29 -45.64 7.25 25.06
N PRO A 30 -45.03 8.00 24.12
CA PRO A 30 -44.98 7.57 22.75
C PRO A 30 -44.23 6.24 22.64
N ALA A 31 -44.80 5.31 21.87
CA ALA A 31 -44.18 4.04 21.55
C ALA A 31 -42.76 4.29 20.98
N ALA A 32 -41.77 3.54 21.49
CA ALA A 32 -40.41 3.60 20.96
C ALA A 32 -40.42 3.33 19.46
N PRO A 33 -39.66 4.11 18.64
CA PRO A 33 -39.55 3.84 17.23
C PRO A 33 -38.98 2.44 17.01
N PRO A 34 -39.41 1.72 15.97
CA PRO A 34 -38.88 0.39 15.68
C PRO A 34 -37.36 0.50 15.50
N THR A 35 -36.61 -0.31 16.24
CA THR A 35 -35.17 -0.45 16.09
C THR A 35 -34.93 -0.96 14.68
N LEU A 36 -34.44 -0.09 13.78
CA LEU A 36 -33.97 -0.52 12.49
C LEU A 36 -32.79 -1.46 12.74
N ALA A 37 -32.98 -2.74 12.40
CA ALA A 37 -31.91 -3.71 12.42
C ALA A 37 -30.79 -3.17 11.54
N THR A 38 -29.62 -2.96 12.13
CA THR A 38 -28.40 -2.61 11.38
C THR A 38 -28.18 -3.71 10.36
N PRO A 39 -28.12 -3.41 9.04
CA PRO A 39 -27.86 -4.45 8.07
C PRO A 39 -26.49 -5.07 8.39
N THR A 40 -26.50 -6.38 8.66
CA THR A 40 -25.26 -7.15 8.75
C THR A 40 -24.55 -6.97 7.41
N PRO A 41 -23.29 -6.47 7.40
CA PRO A 41 -22.56 -6.37 6.14
C PRO A 41 -22.52 -7.78 5.52
N PRO A 42 -22.73 -7.90 4.20
CA PRO A 42 -22.61 -9.19 3.54
C PRO A 42 -21.23 -9.76 3.87
N ALA A 43 -21.20 -11.02 4.27
CA ALA A 43 -19.94 -11.74 4.44
C ALA A 43 -19.14 -11.57 3.15
N ALA A 44 -17.95 -10.98 3.26
CA ALA A 44 -17.06 -10.83 2.14
C ALA A 44 -16.83 -12.24 1.58
N THR A 45 -17.42 -12.52 0.41
CA THR A 45 -17.08 -13.72 -0.36
C THR A 45 -15.62 -13.52 -0.75
N GLY A 46 -14.72 -14.13 0.04
CA GLY A 46 -13.30 -14.14 -0.26
C GLY A 46 -13.10 -14.64 -1.68
N ALA A 47 -12.23 -14.01 -2.43
CA ALA A 47 -11.75 -14.57 -3.69
C ALA A 47 -11.34 -16.03 -3.42
N PRO A 48 -11.60 -16.97 -4.34
CA PRO A 48 -11.27 -18.37 -4.14
C PRO A 48 -9.81 -18.48 -3.75
N ALA A 49 -9.54 -19.16 -2.64
CA ALA A 49 -8.19 -19.36 -2.16
C ALA A 49 -7.35 -19.98 -3.28
N LEU A 50 -6.29 -19.27 -3.69
CA LEU A 50 -5.35 -19.78 -4.65
C LEU A 50 -4.60 -20.94 -4.03
N ALA A 51 -4.68 -22.11 -4.62
CA ALA A 51 -3.81 -23.21 -4.25
C ALA A 51 -2.61 -23.21 -5.22
N GLY A 52 -1.44 -22.88 -4.72
CA GLY A 52 -0.22 -22.82 -5.52
C GLY A 52 1.03 -22.78 -4.66
N SER A 53 2.17 -22.78 -5.30
CA SER A 53 3.47 -22.56 -4.67
C SER A 53 4.25 -21.51 -5.45
N ALA A 54 4.89 -20.62 -4.72
CA ALA A 54 5.83 -19.68 -5.30
C ALA A 54 7.10 -20.41 -5.78
N PRO A 55 7.83 -19.84 -6.77
CA PRO A 55 9.11 -20.40 -7.17
C PRO A 55 10.09 -20.46 -5.99
N GLU A 56 10.70 -21.62 -5.77
CA GLU A 56 11.74 -21.78 -4.74
C GLU A 56 13.08 -21.19 -5.18
N ARG A 57 13.32 -21.15 -6.49
CA ARG A 57 14.55 -20.59 -7.06
C ARG A 57 14.57 -19.07 -7.06
N THR A 58 15.74 -18.49 -6.92
CA THR A 58 15.99 -17.08 -7.16
C THR A 58 16.23 -16.83 -8.66
N PHE A 59 15.83 -15.67 -9.17
CA PHE A 59 16.02 -15.29 -10.57
C PHE A 59 17.10 -14.24 -10.72
N ALA A 60 17.75 -14.19 -11.89
CA ALA A 60 18.41 -12.97 -12.34
C ALA A 60 17.34 -11.88 -12.57
N VAL A 61 17.75 -10.62 -12.62
CA VAL A 61 16.79 -9.51 -12.79
C VAL A 61 17.05 -8.75 -14.08
N GLY A 62 16.02 -8.62 -14.89
CA GLY A 62 15.96 -7.71 -16.01
C GLY A 62 15.35 -6.37 -15.58
N VAL A 63 15.76 -5.27 -16.21
CA VAL A 63 15.19 -3.94 -15.99
C VAL A 63 14.98 -3.21 -17.32
N ARG A 64 13.81 -2.56 -17.46
CA ARG A 64 13.47 -1.75 -18.63
C ARG A 64 12.59 -0.56 -18.27
N GLN A 65 12.41 0.36 -19.20
CA GLN A 65 11.49 1.47 -19.07
C GLN A 65 10.42 1.44 -20.15
N LEU A 66 9.21 1.83 -19.77
CA LEU A 66 8.08 2.11 -20.66
C LEU A 66 7.85 3.61 -20.68
N ALA A 67 7.72 4.20 -21.86
CA ALA A 67 7.36 5.61 -22.01
C ALA A 67 5.83 5.70 -22.13
N LEU A 68 5.16 5.98 -21.01
CA LEU A 68 3.71 6.13 -20.99
C LEU A 68 3.32 7.61 -20.87
N THR A 69 2.15 7.95 -21.41
CA THR A 69 1.54 9.28 -21.27
C THR A 69 0.04 9.09 -21.13
N ARG A 70 -0.49 9.42 -19.94
CA ARG A 70 -1.94 9.38 -19.69
C ARG A 70 -2.59 10.66 -20.21
N ASP A 71 -3.76 10.54 -20.83
CA ASP A 71 -4.58 11.65 -21.32
C ASP A 71 -3.81 12.62 -22.24
N GLY A 72 -2.85 12.10 -23.03
CA GLY A 72 -2.09 12.85 -24.00
C GLY A 72 -1.03 13.83 -23.43
N SER A 73 -1.06 14.13 -22.15
CA SER A 73 -0.19 15.15 -21.53
C SER A 73 0.56 14.69 -20.28
N ARG A 74 -0.06 13.84 -19.46
CA ARG A 74 0.52 13.41 -18.18
C ARG A 74 1.57 12.30 -18.40
N LYS A 75 2.83 12.69 -18.45
CA LYS A 75 3.96 11.77 -18.65
C LYS A 75 4.11 10.85 -17.43
N LEU A 76 4.12 9.55 -17.67
CA LEU A 76 4.25 8.50 -16.66
C LEU A 76 5.26 7.44 -17.11
N PRO A 77 6.55 7.75 -17.17
CA PRO A 77 7.53 6.71 -17.44
C PRO A 77 7.51 5.66 -16.33
N VAL A 78 7.47 4.38 -16.72
CA VAL A 78 7.42 3.24 -15.79
C VAL A 78 8.71 2.45 -15.89
N THR A 79 9.37 2.22 -14.75
CA THR A 79 10.49 1.27 -14.68
C THR A 79 9.94 -0.09 -14.29
N VAL A 80 10.33 -1.13 -15.03
CA VAL A 80 9.89 -2.50 -14.81
C VAL A 80 11.09 -3.38 -14.51
N TRP A 81 11.10 -4.01 -13.31
CA TRP A 81 12.00 -5.09 -12.94
C TRP A 81 11.28 -6.42 -13.16
N TYR A 82 11.97 -7.41 -13.67
CA TYR A 82 11.34 -8.70 -13.96
C TYR A 82 12.32 -9.86 -13.80
N PRO A 83 11.81 -11.05 -13.43
CA PRO A 83 12.61 -12.26 -13.43
C PRO A 83 13.21 -12.53 -14.81
N ALA A 84 14.51 -12.63 -14.88
CA ALA A 84 15.25 -12.79 -16.13
C ALA A 84 15.99 -14.13 -16.20
N ALA A 85 16.31 -14.56 -17.41
CA ALA A 85 17.17 -15.69 -17.64
C ALA A 85 18.64 -15.35 -17.29
N GLY A 86 19.40 -16.36 -16.85
CA GLY A 86 20.83 -16.27 -16.61
C GLY A 86 21.24 -16.32 -15.14
N ALA A 87 22.48 -15.96 -14.85
CA ALA A 87 23.08 -16.06 -13.52
C ALA A 87 22.46 -15.05 -12.54
N THR A 88 22.20 -15.51 -11.32
CA THR A 88 21.62 -14.75 -10.22
C THR A 88 22.67 -13.95 -9.44
N GLY A 89 22.23 -13.05 -8.54
CA GLY A 89 23.11 -12.32 -7.61
C GLY A 89 23.87 -11.13 -8.20
N GLY A 90 23.56 -10.74 -9.43
CA GLY A 90 24.14 -9.55 -10.06
C GLY A 90 23.17 -8.36 -10.07
N ALA A 91 23.69 -7.18 -10.44
CA ALA A 91 22.83 -6.01 -10.65
C ALA A 91 21.81 -6.26 -11.78
N PRO A 92 20.62 -5.59 -11.73
CA PRO A 92 19.63 -5.68 -12.80
C PRO A 92 20.20 -5.30 -14.16
N ARG A 93 19.91 -6.09 -15.17
CA ARG A 93 20.46 -5.94 -16.52
C ARG A 93 19.40 -5.46 -17.51
N LYS A 94 19.81 -4.59 -18.44
CA LYS A 94 18.95 -4.15 -19.54
C LYS A 94 18.96 -5.17 -20.69
N SER A 95 17.87 -5.19 -21.46
CA SER A 95 17.76 -5.95 -22.71
C SER A 95 18.10 -7.44 -22.55
N VAL A 96 17.62 -8.05 -21.48
CA VAL A 96 17.74 -9.49 -21.25
C VAL A 96 16.38 -10.16 -21.36
N ASP A 97 16.36 -11.42 -21.77
CA ASP A 97 15.14 -12.20 -21.87
C ASP A 97 14.55 -12.48 -20.48
N ALA A 98 13.22 -12.49 -20.40
CA ALA A 98 12.53 -12.92 -19.21
C ALA A 98 12.78 -14.41 -18.96
N ALA A 99 12.79 -14.81 -17.70
CA ALA A 99 12.83 -16.21 -17.33
C ALA A 99 11.54 -16.93 -17.73
N ASP A 100 11.62 -18.26 -17.87
CA ASP A 100 10.44 -19.10 -18.07
C ASP A 100 9.58 -19.14 -16.81
N GLY A 101 8.28 -18.93 -17.00
CA GLY A 101 7.27 -18.93 -15.96
C GLY A 101 6.17 -17.92 -16.20
N LYS A 102 5.20 -17.89 -15.29
CA LYS A 102 4.15 -16.87 -15.20
C LYS A 102 4.35 -16.13 -13.86
N PHE A 103 4.59 -14.83 -13.94
CA PHE A 103 4.95 -14.00 -12.80
C PHE A 103 3.85 -13.00 -12.46
N PRO A 104 3.39 -12.96 -11.20
CA PRO A 104 2.49 -11.92 -10.71
C PRO A 104 3.09 -10.51 -10.85
N VAL A 105 2.22 -9.52 -10.93
CA VAL A 105 2.61 -8.11 -11.10
C VAL A 105 2.44 -7.35 -9.78
N VAL A 106 3.45 -6.57 -9.41
CA VAL A 106 3.40 -5.65 -8.26
C VAL A 106 3.62 -4.23 -8.78
N MET A 107 2.61 -3.37 -8.61
CA MET A 107 2.75 -1.94 -8.87
C MET A 107 3.35 -1.25 -7.66
N PHE A 108 4.41 -0.44 -7.85
CA PHE A 108 5.07 0.25 -6.74
C PHE A 108 5.04 1.77 -6.93
N SER A 109 4.55 2.49 -5.92
CA SER A 109 4.45 3.95 -5.89
C SER A 109 5.53 4.56 -4.98
N HIS A 110 6.37 5.45 -5.54
CA HIS A 110 7.44 6.12 -4.78
C HIS A 110 6.91 7.25 -3.89
N GLY A 111 7.67 7.63 -2.86
CA GLY A 111 7.38 8.75 -1.97
C GLY A 111 7.64 10.12 -2.61
N LEU A 112 7.23 11.20 -1.92
CA LEU A 112 7.47 12.58 -2.34
C LEU A 112 8.98 12.85 -2.48
N GLY A 113 9.39 13.46 -3.58
CA GLY A 113 10.80 13.70 -3.92
C GLY A 113 11.60 12.44 -4.27
N GLY A 114 10.96 11.26 -4.29
CA GLY A 114 11.58 9.99 -4.67
C GLY A 114 11.49 9.69 -6.17
N ARG A 115 12.11 8.59 -6.55
CA ARG A 115 12.01 7.97 -7.88
C ARG A 115 12.06 6.45 -7.75
N PRO A 116 11.56 5.67 -8.71
CA PRO A 116 11.65 4.21 -8.67
C PRO A 116 13.06 3.67 -8.39
N ALA A 117 14.10 4.32 -8.92
CA ALA A 117 15.48 3.90 -8.72
C ALA A 117 15.95 3.98 -7.25
N ASP A 118 15.37 4.84 -6.43
CA ASP A 118 15.73 4.95 -5.01
C ASP A 118 15.32 3.68 -4.24
N TYR A 119 14.33 2.95 -4.73
CA TYR A 119 13.81 1.70 -4.14
C TYR A 119 14.38 0.44 -4.79
N ALA A 120 15.33 0.58 -5.72
CA ALA A 120 15.91 -0.55 -6.43
C ALA A 120 16.38 -1.69 -5.52
N PRO A 121 16.96 -1.47 -4.32
CA PRO A 121 17.33 -2.55 -3.40
C PRO A 121 16.16 -3.46 -3.03
N LEU A 122 14.98 -2.90 -2.72
CA LEU A 122 13.77 -3.66 -2.39
C LEU A 122 13.15 -4.30 -3.64
N LEU A 123 12.96 -3.50 -4.70
CA LEU A 123 12.25 -3.93 -5.92
C LEU A 123 13.01 -5.03 -6.67
N THR A 124 14.34 -4.99 -6.63
CA THR A 124 15.20 -6.07 -7.18
C THR A 124 14.96 -7.38 -6.43
N ARG A 125 14.87 -7.36 -5.09
CA ARG A 125 14.62 -8.57 -4.29
C ARG A 125 13.25 -9.19 -4.60
N TRP A 126 12.23 -8.36 -4.84
CA TRP A 126 10.93 -8.87 -5.28
C TRP A 126 11.01 -9.50 -6.67
N ALA A 127 11.76 -8.89 -7.60
CA ALA A 127 11.95 -9.48 -8.92
C ALA A 127 12.78 -10.79 -8.86
N GLU A 128 13.82 -10.85 -8.01
CA GLU A 128 14.57 -12.07 -7.72
C GLU A 128 13.69 -13.18 -7.16
N ALA A 129 12.66 -12.83 -6.39
CA ALA A 129 11.71 -13.76 -5.77
C ALA A 129 10.61 -14.25 -6.71
N GLY A 130 10.55 -13.73 -7.96
CA GLY A 130 9.60 -14.18 -8.97
C GLY A 130 8.44 -13.23 -9.24
N PHE A 131 8.58 -11.93 -8.99
CA PHE A 131 7.55 -10.93 -9.31
C PHE A 131 7.98 -10.00 -10.44
N VAL A 132 7.05 -9.58 -11.27
CA VAL A 132 7.26 -8.43 -12.15
C VAL A 132 6.86 -7.17 -11.38
N VAL A 133 7.81 -6.27 -11.18
CA VAL A 133 7.61 -5.05 -10.39
C VAL A 133 7.61 -3.84 -11.31
N ALA A 134 6.52 -3.10 -11.36
CA ALA A 134 6.38 -1.93 -12.21
C ALA A 134 6.17 -0.67 -11.37
N ALA A 135 7.03 0.32 -11.55
CA ALA A 135 7.03 1.54 -10.76
C ALA A 135 6.94 2.78 -11.66
N PRO A 136 5.79 3.47 -11.66
CA PRO A 136 5.63 4.76 -12.33
C PRO A 136 6.51 5.85 -11.68
N THR A 137 6.96 6.81 -12.50
CA THR A 137 7.50 8.08 -12.02
C THR A 137 6.41 9.14 -12.13
N PHE A 138 5.89 9.60 -11.01
CA PHE A 138 4.78 10.57 -10.98
C PHE A 138 5.30 11.99 -11.22
N PRO A 139 4.72 12.77 -12.16
CA PRO A 139 5.31 14.02 -12.63
C PRO A 139 5.41 15.11 -11.55
N HIS A 140 4.48 15.15 -10.60
CA HIS A 140 4.43 16.21 -9.58
C HIS A 140 5.13 15.83 -8.27
N THR A 141 5.17 14.55 -7.91
CA THR A 141 5.76 14.10 -6.64
C THR A 141 7.16 13.52 -6.79
N ALA A 142 7.65 13.24 -8.01
CA ALA A 142 9.01 12.77 -8.22
C ALA A 142 10.05 13.88 -8.01
N ARG A 143 11.30 13.49 -7.76
CA ARG A 143 12.44 14.41 -7.72
C ARG A 143 12.56 15.16 -9.05
N GLY A 144 12.50 16.50 -8.96
CA GLY A 144 12.49 17.39 -10.12
C GLY A 144 11.09 17.73 -10.63
N GLY A 145 10.03 17.22 -9.99
CA GLY A 145 8.66 17.74 -10.13
C GLY A 145 8.46 19.03 -9.33
N ASP A 146 7.22 19.54 -9.31
CA ASP A 146 6.86 20.76 -8.57
C ASP A 146 6.60 20.52 -7.06
N GLY A 147 6.71 19.30 -6.59
CA GLY A 147 6.53 18.95 -5.17
C GLY A 147 5.07 18.97 -4.70
N ASN A 148 4.11 18.99 -5.61
CA ASN A 148 2.69 19.00 -5.26
C ASN A 148 2.25 17.69 -4.63
N VAL A 149 2.23 17.63 -3.28
CA VAL A 149 1.83 16.45 -2.53
C VAL A 149 0.37 16.04 -2.79
N LEU A 150 -0.51 16.98 -3.12
CA LEU A 150 -1.93 16.70 -3.38
C LEU A 150 -2.14 15.89 -4.69
N ASP A 151 -1.09 15.78 -5.52
CA ASP A 151 -1.14 14.91 -6.70
C ASP A 151 -1.34 13.42 -6.35
N VAL A 152 -1.10 13.03 -5.10
CA VAL A 152 -1.43 11.68 -4.60
C VAL A 152 -2.90 11.29 -4.82
N LEU A 153 -3.81 12.27 -4.94
CA LEU A 153 -5.22 12.02 -5.23
C LEU A 153 -5.46 11.58 -6.70
N ASN A 154 -4.55 11.93 -7.61
CA ASN A 154 -4.60 11.52 -9.03
C ASN A 154 -3.84 10.20 -9.28
N GLN A 155 -2.91 9.86 -8.38
CA GLN A 155 -2.00 8.73 -8.59
C GLN A 155 -2.67 7.36 -8.61
N PRO A 156 -3.76 7.06 -7.89
CA PRO A 156 -4.47 5.79 -8.09
C PRO A 156 -4.88 5.56 -9.56
N ALA A 157 -5.40 6.57 -10.24
CA ALA A 157 -5.72 6.48 -11.67
C ALA A 157 -4.47 6.36 -12.56
N ASP A 158 -3.33 6.98 -12.18
CA ASP A 158 -2.06 6.77 -12.87
C ASP A 158 -1.57 5.34 -12.76
N VAL A 159 -1.67 4.75 -11.56
CA VAL A 159 -1.26 3.36 -11.31
C VAL A 159 -2.13 2.40 -12.10
N SER A 160 -3.45 2.58 -12.09
CA SER A 160 -4.38 1.76 -12.89
C SER A 160 -4.09 1.85 -14.38
N TYR A 161 -3.82 3.05 -14.89
CA TYR A 161 -3.41 3.25 -16.29
C TYR A 161 -2.08 2.59 -16.62
N ALA A 162 -1.09 2.70 -15.73
CA ALA A 162 0.20 2.04 -15.91
C ALA A 162 0.08 0.51 -15.84
N LEU A 163 -0.77 0.01 -14.93
CA LEU A 163 -1.08 -1.41 -14.83
C LEU A 163 -1.67 -1.95 -16.13
N ASP A 164 -2.63 -1.25 -16.75
CA ASP A 164 -3.16 -1.64 -18.07
C ASP A 164 -2.06 -1.80 -19.11
N ALA A 165 -1.11 -0.86 -19.13
CA ALA A 165 -0.01 -0.92 -20.08
C ALA A 165 0.93 -2.10 -19.80
N VAL A 166 1.22 -2.38 -18.53
CA VAL A 166 2.07 -3.51 -18.11
C VAL A 166 1.41 -4.83 -18.44
N LEU A 167 0.14 -5.02 -18.10
CA LEU A 167 -0.57 -6.29 -18.37
C LEU A 167 -0.68 -6.59 -19.86
N ARG A 168 -0.83 -5.57 -20.71
CA ARG A 168 -0.83 -5.75 -22.18
C ARG A 168 0.47 -6.31 -22.74
N LEU A 169 1.59 -6.20 -22.03
CA LEU A 169 2.88 -6.77 -22.47
C LEU A 169 2.80 -8.29 -22.62
N ASP A 170 1.94 -8.98 -21.85
CA ASP A 170 1.75 -10.43 -21.95
C ASP A 170 1.25 -10.88 -23.33
N ALA A 171 0.53 -10.03 -24.05
CA ALA A 171 0.00 -10.30 -25.38
C ALA A 171 0.79 -9.59 -26.51
N THR A 172 1.75 -8.70 -26.15
CA THR A 172 2.48 -7.86 -27.13
C THR A 172 3.51 -8.68 -27.89
N ALA A 173 3.37 -8.76 -29.21
CA ALA A 173 4.32 -9.47 -30.06
C ALA A 173 5.74 -8.86 -29.96
N GLY A 174 6.76 -9.72 -29.79
CA GLY A 174 8.15 -9.31 -29.65
C GLY A 174 8.54 -8.72 -28.30
N ASP A 175 7.61 -8.59 -27.35
CA ASP A 175 7.93 -8.14 -25.99
C ASP A 175 8.57 -9.28 -25.18
N PRO A 176 9.66 -9.05 -24.42
CA PRO A 176 10.28 -10.06 -23.57
C PRO A 176 9.33 -10.66 -22.52
N LEU A 177 8.31 -9.90 -22.11
CA LEU A 177 7.30 -10.33 -21.11
C LEU A 177 6.09 -11.03 -21.74
N ARG A 178 6.07 -11.24 -23.07
CA ARG A 178 4.97 -11.94 -23.73
C ARG A 178 4.83 -13.36 -23.21
N GLY A 179 3.62 -13.69 -22.73
CA GLY A 179 3.32 -14.98 -22.13
C GLY A 179 3.97 -15.23 -20.76
N ARG A 180 4.49 -14.17 -20.10
CA ARG A 180 5.23 -14.29 -18.84
C ARG A 180 4.49 -13.68 -17.63
N LEU A 181 3.37 -12.99 -17.83
CA LEU A 181 2.63 -12.37 -16.75
C LEU A 181 1.46 -13.27 -16.28
N ALA A 182 1.29 -13.39 -14.97
CA ALA A 182 0.05 -13.86 -14.36
C ALA A 182 -0.87 -12.64 -14.21
N THR A 183 -1.55 -12.29 -15.29
CA THR A 183 -2.28 -11.01 -15.43
C THR A 183 -3.46 -10.87 -14.48
N GLU A 184 -3.92 -11.96 -13.90
CA GLU A 184 -4.96 -12.03 -12.87
C GLU A 184 -4.41 -12.00 -11.44
N ARG A 185 -3.11 -11.77 -11.27
CA ARG A 185 -2.41 -11.78 -9.97
C ARG A 185 -1.66 -10.48 -9.78
N VAL A 186 -2.29 -9.52 -9.12
CA VAL A 186 -1.77 -8.15 -9.03
C VAL A 186 -1.79 -7.64 -7.60
N ALA A 187 -0.70 -7.02 -7.17
CA ALA A 187 -0.65 -6.27 -5.92
C ALA A 187 -0.25 -4.81 -6.17
N ALA A 188 -0.60 -3.94 -5.23
CA ALA A 188 -0.08 -2.59 -5.16
C ALA A 188 0.78 -2.41 -3.91
N ALA A 189 1.83 -1.62 -4.05
CA ALA A 189 2.71 -1.26 -2.94
C ALA A 189 3.15 0.20 -3.07
N GLY A 190 3.56 0.82 -1.96
CA GLY A 190 4.10 2.16 -2.03
C GLY A 190 4.57 2.71 -0.70
N HIS A 191 5.45 3.70 -0.76
CA HIS A 191 6.09 4.33 0.39
C HIS A 191 5.65 5.78 0.55
N SER A 192 5.37 6.23 1.78
CA SER A 192 5.07 7.64 2.10
C SER A 192 3.89 8.17 1.25
N ALA A 193 4.08 9.18 0.45
CA ALA A 193 3.10 9.65 -0.54
C ALA A 193 2.60 8.51 -1.44
N GLY A 194 3.49 7.60 -1.88
CA GLY A 194 3.12 6.37 -2.61
C GLY A 194 2.33 5.38 -1.75
N GLY A 195 2.53 5.38 -0.43
CA GLY A 195 1.69 4.63 0.52
C GLY A 195 0.25 5.17 0.56
N VAL A 196 0.08 6.50 0.51
CA VAL A 196 -1.24 7.14 0.34
C VAL A 196 -1.88 6.69 -0.98
N THR A 197 -1.11 6.72 -2.07
CA THR A 197 -1.56 6.22 -3.38
C THR A 197 -2.02 4.77 -3.31
N THR A 198 -1.26 3.92 -2.62
CA THR A 198 -1.61 2.50 -2.42
C THR A 198 -2.92 2.36 -1.64
N ILE A 199 -3.10 3.09 -0.53
CA ILE A 199 -4.37 3.09 0.22
C ILE A 199 -5.52 3.57 -0.69
N GLY A 200 -5.28 4.61 -1.51
CA GLY A 200 -6.26 5.13 -2.46
C GLY A 200 -6.77 4.07 -3.44
N LEU A 201 -5.90 3.16 -3.87
CA LEU A 201 -6.25 2.04 -4.75
C LEU A 201 -7.16 0.99 -4.10
N PHE A 202 -7.33 1.01 -2.79
CA PHE A 202 -8.24 0.14 -2.04
C PHE A 202 -9.42 0.91 -1.40
N THR A 203 -9.50 2.22 -1.64
CA THR A 203 -10.54 3.11 -1.12
C THR A 203 -11.16 3.95 -2.23
N ALA A 204 -10.97 5.26 -2.25
CA ALA A 204 -11.62 6.19 -3.19
C ALA A 204 -11.28 5.93 -4.68
N GLY A 205 -10.09 5.44 -4.98
CA GLY A 205 -9.64 5.07 -6.34
C GLY A 205 -9.58 3.57 -6.56
N ARG A 206 -10.50 2.81 -5.96
CA ARG A 206 -10.53 1.36 -5.98
C ARG A 206 -10.26 0.78 -7.37
N ASP A 207 -9.25 -0.10 -7.44
CA ASP A 207 -8.97 -0.96 -8.60
C ASP A 207 -9.27 -2.41 -8.22
N GLU A 208 -10.33 -2.99 -8.80
CA GLU A 208 -10.82 -4.32 -8.44
C GLU A 208 -9.90 -5.46 -8.87
N ARG A 209 -8.85 -5.19 -9.65
CA ARG A 209 -7.86 -6.18 -10.06
C ARG A 209 -6.82 -6.49 -8.98
N LEU A 210 -6.78 -5.69 -7.91
CA LEU A 210 -5.76 -5.82 -6.87
C LEU A 210 -6.15 -6.87 -5.83
N ASP A 211 -5.32 -7.89 -5.72
CA ASP A 211 -5.46 -9.00 -4.77
C ASP A 211 -4.83 -8.70 -3.41
N ALA A 212 -3.86 -7.79 -3.33
CA ALA A 212 -3.15 -7.48 -2.08
C ALA A 212 -2.52 -6.08 -2.10
N GLY A 213 -2.26 -5.54 -0.90
CA GLY A 213 -1.55 -4.26 -0.73
C GLY A 213 -0.40 -4.32 0.26
N VAL A 214 0.68 -3.57 -0.03
CA VAL A 214 1.80 -3.36 0.90
C VAL A 214 2.02 -1.86 1.08
N VAL A 215 1.78 -1.36 2.30
CA VAL A 215 1.84 0.07 2.62
C VAL A 215 3.04 0.34 3.52
N PHE A 216 4.02 1.10 3.02
CA PHE A 216 5.18 1.52 3.79
C PHE A 216 5.00 2.97 4.23
N ALA A 217 4.97 3.21 5.55
CA ALA A 217 4.88 4.55 6.15
C ALA A 217 3.82 5.46 5.48
N GLY A 218 2.63 4.91 5.18
CA GLY A 218 1.54 5.60 4.50
C GLY A 218 0.42 6.01 5.44
N THR A 219 -0.34 7.04 5.03
CA THR A 219 -1.56 7.51 5.70
C THR A 219 -2.72 7.63 4.73
N ALA A 220 -3.91 7.93 5.24
CA ALA A 220 -5.12 8.12 4.43
C ALA A 220 -5.31 9.57 3.91
N LEU A 221 -4.25 10.34 3.77
CA LEU A 221 -4.29 11.75 3.34
C LEU A 221 -5.19 11.96 2.10
N GLY A 222 -6.40 12.47 2.29
CA GLY A 222 -7.33 12.78 1.21
C GLY A 222 -7.99 11.59 0.51
N VAL A 223 -7.44 10.36 0.62
CA VAL A 223 -7.99 9.15 -0.02
C VAL A 223 -8.99 8.40 0.86
N GLY A 224 -9.07 8.76 2.14
CA GLY A 224 -10.01 8.16 3.10
C GLY A 224 -9.63 6.74 3.55
N THR A 225 -10.51 6.15 4.36
CA THR A 225 -10.36 4.79 4.90
C THR A 225 -11.60 3.92 4.66
N ALA A 226 -12.40 4.28 3.67
CA ALA A 226 -13.57 3.50 3.27
C ALA A 226 -13.14 2.35 2.35
N PHE A 227 -12.47 1.35 2.93
CA PHE A 227 -12.10 0.13 2.22
C PHE A 227 -13.36 -0.63 1.80
N ALA A 228 -13.46 -0.99 0.53
CA ALA A 228 -14.63 -1.63 -0.06
C ALA A 228 -14.24 -2.62 -1.15
N GLY A 229 -15.20 -3.44 -1.60
CA GLY A 229 -15.01 -4.46 -2.63
C GLY A 229 -14.51 -5.79 -2.08
N ALA A 230 -13.96 -6.63 -2.96
CA ALA A 230 -13.43 -7.93 -2.60
C ALA A 230 -12.31 -7.82 -1.56
N ALA A 231 -12.19 -8.82 -0.68
CA ALA A 231 -11.14 -8.87 0.33
C ALA A 231 -9.77 -8.90 -0.33
N ALA A 232 -8.91 -7.95 0.03
CA ALA A 232 -7.54 -7.86 -0.43
C ALA A 232 -6.62 -7.71 0.81
N PRO A 233 -5.90 -8.76 1.22
CA PRO A 233 -5.01 -8.70 2.38
C PRO A 233 -4.04 -7.52 2.31
N GLN A 234 -3.74 -6.93 3.47
CA GLN A 234 -2.88 -5.76 3.57
C GLN A 234 -1.71 -6.00 4.54
N LEU A 235 -0.51 -5.68 4.10
CA LEU A 235 0.67 -5.61 4.97
C LEU A 235 1.09 -4.15 5.12
N PHE A 236 1.09 -3.65 6.34
CA PHE A 236 1.66 -2.35 6.69
C PHE A 236 3.06 -2.54 7.24
N VAL A 237 3.98 -1.66 6.87
CA VAL A 237 5.35 -1.60 7.38
C VAL A 237 5.62 -0.16 7.81
N HIS A 238 5.98 0.06 9.09
CA HIS A 238 6.15 1.41 9.60
C HIS A 238 7.24 1.48 10.67
N GLY A 239 8.04 2.53 10.64
CA GLY A 239 9.00 2.85 11.70
C GLY A 239 8.31 3.56 12.87
N GLU A 240 8.57 3.13 14.12
CA GLU A 240 8.00 3.79 15.29
C GLU A 240 8.69 5.13 15.61
N ALA A 241 9.91 5.33 15.08
CA ALA A 241 10.67 6.58 15.15
C ALA A 241 10.54 7.43 13.86
N ASP A 242 9.46 7.26 13.10
CA ASP A 242 9.19 8.04 11.90
C ASP A 242 8.79 9.48 12.26
N GLU A 243 9.63 10.44 11.93
CA GLU A 243 9.42 11.88 12.20
C GLU A 243 8.71 12.60 11.03
N VAL A 244 8.46 11.92 9.90
CA VAL A 244 7.83 12.49 8.70
C VAL A 244 6.35 12.11 8.63
N VAL A 245 6.06 10.82 8.82
CA VAL A 245 4.70 10.26 8.89
C VAL A 245 4.56 9.54 10.22
N GLU A 246 3.87 10.15 11.16
CA GLU A 246 3.69 9.59 12.49
C GLU A 246 3.19 8.15 12.44
N TYR A 247 3.87 7.25 13.16
CA TYR A 247 3.48 5.84 13.27
C TYR A 247 2.00 5.65 13.65
N ALA A 248 1.50 6.48 14.59
CA ALA A 248 0.10 6.43 15.02
C ALA A 248 -0.89 6.69 13.87
N ALA A 249 -0.53 7.56 12.92
CA ALA A 249 -1.37 7.86 11.76
C ALA A 249 -1.45 6.66 10.79
N GLY A 250 -0.33 6.00 10.52
CA GLY A 250 -0.30 4.78 9.71
C GLY A 250 -1.04 3.62 10.39
N LYS A 251 -0.83 3.43 11.70
CA LYS A 251 -1.53 2.43 12.50
C LYS A 251 -3.04 2.66 12.53
N ALA A 252 -3.49 3.92 12.57
CA ALA A 252 -4.93 4.24 12.52
C ALA A 252 -5.57 3.80 11.20
N VAL A 253 -4.86 3.86 10.07
CA VAL A 253 -5.34 3.32 8.79
C VAL A 253 -5.36 1.80 8.82
N TYR A 254 -4.28 1.17 9.31
CA TYR A 254 -4.21 -0.27 9.49
C TYR A 254 -5.41 -0.83 10.26
N GLU A 255 -5.79 -0.19 11.37
CA GLU A 255 -6.95 -0.64 12.16
C GLU A 255 -8.28 -0.59 11.38
N LYS A 256 -8.43 0.31 10.41
CA LYS A 256 -9.64 0.45 9.58
C LYS A 256 -9.74 -0.56 8.45
N VAL A 257 -8.67 -1.26 8.09
CA VAL A 257 -8.73 -2.32 7.07
C VAL A 257 -9.65 -3.44 7.55
N PRO A 258 -10.70 -3.83 6.80
CA PRO A 258 -11.65 -4.86 7.22
C PRO A 258 -11.21 -6.29 6.86
N TRP A 259 -10.13 -6.42 6.08
CA TRP A 259 -9.62 -7.67 5.52
C TRP A 259 -8.48 -8.26 6.36
N PRO A 260 -8.00 -9.49 6.05
CA PRO A 260 -6.79 -10.02 6.64
C PRO A 260 -5.64 -9.01 6.51
N LYS A 261 -4.92 -8.79 7.61
CA LYS A 261 -3.93 -7.72 7.68
C LYS A 261 -2.80 -8.04 8.65
N ALA A 262 -1.64 -7.44 8.40
CA ALA A 262 -0.55 -7.45 9.35
C ALA A 262 0.14 -6.08 9.41
N LEU A 263 0.75 -5.76 10.55
CA LEU A 263 1.56 -4.56 10.74
C LEU A 263 2.95 -4.97 11.24
N LEU A 264 3.94 -4.77 10.39
CA LEU A 264 5.35 -4.89 10.74
C LEU A 264 5.85 -3.54 11.26
N SER A 265 6.11 -3.46 12.55
CA SER A 265 6.61 -2.25 13.21
C SER A 265 8.11 -2.37 13.43
N LEU A 266 8.86 -1.32 13.09
CA LEU A 266 10.30 -1.23 13.36
C LEU A 266 10.51 -0.22 14.49
N PRO A 267 10.77 -0.65 15.75
CA PRO A 267 10.84 0.26 16.91
C PRO A 267 11.88 1.37 16.80
N LYS A 268 12.97 1.14 16.07
CA LYS A 268 14.02 2.14 15.78
C LYS A 268 14.02 2.60 14.32
N GLY A 269 13.00 2.22 13.55
CA GLY A 269 12.87 2.57 12.15
C GLY A 269 12.46 4.03 11.99
N ASP A 270 13.11 4.72 11.06
CA ASP A 270 12.73 6.04 10.58
C ASP A 270 11.79 5.93 9.35
N HIS A 271 11.57 7.07 8.67
CA HIS A 271 10.64 7.15 7.55
C HIS A 271 10.93 6.25 6.35
N GLY A 272 12.15 5.81 6.10
CA GLY A 272 12.41 5.06 4.86
C GLY A 272 13.73 4.33 4.78
N ARG A 273 14.65 4.49 5.74
CA ARG A 273 15.99 3.90 5.66
C ARG A 273 15.96 2.38 5.53
N ALA A 274 15.01 1.72 6.20
CA ALA A 274 14.81 0.27 6.10
C ALA A 274 14.46 -0.21 4.68
N LEU A 275 13.95 0.66 3.81
CA LEU A 275 13.61 0.34 2.42
C LEU A 275 14.73 0.69 1.43
N LEU A 276 15.57 1.67 1.78
CA LEU A 276 16.47 2.30 0.83
C LEU A 276 17.93 1.83 0.98
N SER A 277 18.42 1.63 2.19
CA SER A 277 19.87 1.52 2.39
C SER A 277 20.33 0.65 3.57
N ASP A 278 19.50 0.33 4.53
CA ASP A 278 19.92 -0.42 5.70
C ASP A 278 19.97 -1.93 5.43
N GLY A 279 21.15 -2.54 5.61
CA GLY A 279 21.36 -3.96 5.31
C GLY A 279 20.52 -4.95 6.12
N THR A 280 20.30 -4.73 7.43
CA THR A 280 19.55 -5.67 8.29
C THR A 280 18.05 -5.40 8.22
N SER A 281 17.61 -4.16 8.39
CA SER A 281 16.20 -3.78 8.32
C SER A 281 15.63 -4.03 6.92
N LEU A 282 16.35 -3.67 5.86
CA LEU A 282 15.95 -4.00 4.48
C LEU A 282 15.75 -5.51 4.29
N ARG A 283 16.58 -6.34 4.91
CA ARG A 283 16.45 -7.79 4.82
C ARG A 283 15.16 -8.27 5.47
N VAL A 284 14.88 -7.88 6.72
CA VAL A 284 13.65 -8.25 7.42
C VAL A 284 12.41 -7.77 6.66
N VAL A 285 12.41 -6.52 6.21
CA VAL A 285 11.31 -5.94 5.43
C VAL A 285 11.13 -6.69 4.11
N SER A 286 12.22 -6.95 3.37
CA SER A 286 12.11 -7.63 2.08
C SER A 286 11.68 -9.09 2.22
N ASP A 287 12.22 -9.84 3.19
CA ASP A 287 11.86 -11.23 3.42
C ASP A 287 10.37 -11.33 3.83
N THR A 288 9.93 -10.51 4.80
CA THR A 288 8.52 -10.48 5.23
C THR A 288 7.57 -10.11 4.07
N THR A 289 7.92 -9.12 3.26
CA THR A 289 7.08 -8.69 2.12
C THR A 289 7.09 -9.71 0.98
N VAL A 290 8.21 -10.39 0.73
CA VAL A 290 8.28 -11.50 -0.24
C VAL A 290 7.36 -12.64 0.17
N GLU A 291 7.38 -13.07 1.44
CA GLU A 291 6.50 -14.14 1.90
C GLU A 291 5.01 -13.73 1.87
N PHE A 292 4.70 -12.48 2.21
CA PHE A 292 3.35 -11.95 2.07
C PHE A 292 2.87 -11.96 0.61
N LEU A 293 3.69 -11.50 -0.34
CA LEU A 293 3.37 -11.50 -1.77
C LEU A 293 3.29 -12.92 -2.33
N ARG A 294 4.14 -13.86 -1.88
CA ARG A 294 4.06 -15.28 -2.25
C ARG A 294 2.74 -15.91 -1.80
N TRP A 295 2.34 -15.64 -0.57
CA TRP A 295 1.04 -16.10 -0.09
C TRP A 295 -0.10 -15.52 -0.90
N THR A 296 -0.16 -14.21 -1.06
CA THR A 296 -1.32 -13.53 -1.66
C THR A 296 -1.42 -13.71 -3.18
N LEU A 297 -0.30 -13.78 -3.89
CA LEU A 297 -0.28 -13.79 -5.36
C LEU A 297 -0.02 -15.18 -5.96
N TYR A 298 0.66 -16.08 -5.26
CA TYR A 298 0.84 -17.46 -5.71
C TYR A 298 -0.09 -18.45 -4.96
N GLY A 299 -0.69 -18.04 -3.85
CA GLY A 299 -1.46 -18.93 -2.97
C GLY A 299 -0.57 -19.85 -2.13
N ASP A 300 0.67 -19.45 -1.85
CA ASP A 300 1.62 -20.26 -1.11
C ASP A 300 1.36 -20.18 0.41
N GLU A 301 0.61 -21.13 0.94
CA GLU A 301 0.30 -21.21 2.37
C GLU A 301 1.55 -21.49 3.23
N THR A 302 2.62 -22.04 2.65
CA THR A 302 3.89 -22.20 3.37
C THR A 302 4.56 -20.85 3.56
N ALA A 303 4.50 -19.98 2.56
CA ALA A 303 4.94 -18.60 2.66
C ALA A 303 4.20 -17.84 3.77
N LYS A 304 2.87 -17.98 3.85
CA LYS A 304 2.07 -17.38 4.93
C LYS A 304 2.59 -17.77 6.32
N ARG A 305 2.89 -19.05 6.52
CA ARG A 305 3.42 -19.55 7.80
C ARG A 305 4.81 -19.03 8.14
N ARG A 306 5.62 -18.64 7.14
CA ARG A 306 6.96 -18.06 7.33
C ARG A 306 6.94 -16.57 7.72
N ILE A 307 5.88 -15.82 7.39
CA ILE A 307 5.78 -14.37 7.66
C ILE A 307 6.17 -14.02 9.11
N PRO A 308 5.62 -14.65 10.18
CA PRO A 308 6.00 -14.30 11.55
C PRO A 308 7.48 -14.58 11.87
N THR A 309 8.05 -15.65 11.32
CA THR A 309 9.46 -16.01 11.54
C THR A 309 10.39 -15.00 10.89
N ASP A 310 10.10 -14.57 9.66
CA ASP A 310 10.92 -13.61 8.94
C ASP A 310 10.80 -12.22 9.54
N ALA A 311 9.61 -11.82 9.99
CA ALA A 311 9.37 -10.58 10.71
C ALA A 311 10.15 -10.48 12.05
N ALA A 312 10.30 -11.60 12.77
CA ALA A 312 11.00 -11.64 14.05
C ALA A 312 12.53 -11.74 13.91
N ARG A 313 13.06 -11.85 12.69
CA ARG A 313 14.48 -12.06 12.45
C ARG A 313 15.33 -10.88 12.95
N GLY A 314 16.26 -11.16 13.87
CA GLY A 314 17.19 -10.16 14.39
C GLY A 314 16.60 -9.19 15.42
N ASP A 315 15.42 -9.45 15.95
CA ASP A 315 14.74 -8.68 17.00
C ASP A 315 14.65 -7.16 16.72
N ILE A 316 14.58 -6.80 15.43
CA ILE A 316 14.53 -5.39 14.98
C ILE A 316 13.13 -4.94 14.59
N ALA A 317 12.19 -5.86 14.52
CA ALA A 317 10.80 -5.58 14.19
C ALA A 317 9.85 -6.41 15.05
N THR A 318 8.62 -5.95 15.14
CA THR A 318 7.49 -6.67 15.75
C THR A 318 6.36 -6.81 14.73
N LEU A 319 5.57 -7.87 14.82
CA LEU A 319 4.48 -8.14 13.90
C LEU A 319 3.14 -8.26 14.66
N ASP A 320 2.20 -7.34 14.40
CA ASP A 320 0.78 -7.57 14.68
C ASP A 320 0.20 -8.36 13.50
N ASN A 321 -0.05 -9.65 13.71
CA ASN A 321 -0.47 -10.58 12.67
C ASN A 321 -1.95 -10.94 12.81
N ARG A 322 -2.76 -10.45 11.87
CA ARG A 322 -4.20 -10.74 11.72
C ARG A 322 -4.51 -11.23 10.28
N LEU A 323 -3.56 -11.96 9.66
CA LEU A 323 -3.68 -12.53 8.32
C LEU A 323 -4.59 -13.76 8.28
#